data_fa9658d81bbe10857d8848ce89476360
#
_entry.id   fa9658d81bbe10857d8848ce89476360
#
_cell.length_a   1.000
_cell.length_b   1.000
_cell.length_c   1.000
_cell.angle_alpha   90.00
_cell.angle_beta   90.00
_cell.angle_gamma   90.00
#
_symmetry.space_group_name_H-M   'P 1'
#
loop_
_entity.id
_entity.type
_entity.pdbx_description
1 polymer ?
#
loop_
_entity_poly.entity_id
_entity_poly.type
_entity_poly.pdbx_seq_one_letter_code
_entity_poly.pdbx_strand_id
1 'polypeptide(L)'
;YLCCKALQDVPAFACRIRGENVVELGEQKPSFTDLKKGSELFHIVTMPCEGSIAEFCERAREVSGKQDCFIDMAGQADDLIYFSCLPWMDVTAVTNERELLAPNARDDSIPRICWGKYILENDRVYLGISVEVNHRLIDGVHIGRFAEALTRRIQALK
;
A
#
# COMPACT_ATOMS: atom_id res chain seq x y z
N TYR A 1 4.87 -3.92 -5.15
CA TYR A 1 5.80 -3.26 -6.06
C TYR A 1 5.08 -2.42 -7.12
N LEU A 2 4.24 -3.01 -7.97
CA LEU A 2 3.56 -2.31 -9.08
C LEU A 2 2.66 -1.17 -8.59
N CYS A 3 1.96 -1.36 -7.46
CA CYS A 3 1.18 -0.30 -6.83
C CYS A 3 2.06 0.89 -6.43
N CYS A 4 3.19 0.65 -5.77
CA CYS A 4 4.13 1.73 -5.40
C CYS A 4 4.60 2.50 -6.64
N LYS A 5 4.98 1.79 -7.68
CA LYS A 5 5.42 2.42 -8.94
C LYS A 5 4.29 3.17 -9.65
N ALA A 6 3.05 2.70 -9.56
CA ALA A 6 1.88 3.39 -10.11
C ALA A 6 1.50 4.65 -9.32
N LEU A 7 1.68 4.62 -7.99
CA LEU A 7 1.43 5.79 -7.13
C LEU A 7 2.44 6.92 -7.41
N GLN A 8 3.69 6.57 -7.71
CA GLN A 8 4.72 7.56 -8.09
C GLN A 8 4.37 8.31 -9.39
N ASP A 9 3.54 7.74 -10.26
CA ASP A 9 3.06 8.41 -11.47
C ASP A 9 1.97 9.49 -11.17
N VAL A 10 1.51 9.59 -9.91
CA VAL A 10 0.45 10.51 -9.49
C VAL A 10 0.93 11.32 -8.28
N PRO A 11 1.53 12.51 -8.48
CA PRO A 11 2.19 13.29 -7.42
C PRO A 11 1.35 13.55 -6.17
N ALA A 12 0.02 13.65 -6.29
CA ALA A 12 -0.86 13.84 -5.15
C ALA A 12 -0.70 12.76 -4.06
N PHE A 13 -0.32 11.52 -4.43
CA PHE A 13 -0.08 10.45 -3.46
C PHE A 13 1.23 10.64 -2.68
N ALA A 14 2.14 11.50 -3.14
CA ALA A 14 3.33 11.88 -2.41
C ALA A 14 3.07 12.96 -1.35
N CYS A 15 1.90 13.60 -1.37
CA CYS A 15 1.57 14.67 -0.42
C CYS A 15 1.20 14.13 0.97
N ARG A 16 1.63 14.84 2.00
CA ARG A 16 1.26 14.58 3.40
C ARG A 16 0.85 15.88 4.09
N ILE A 17 -0.05 15.75 5.07
CA ILE A 17 -0.45 16.86 5.92
C ILE A 17 0.43 16.84 7.17
N ARG A 18 1.15 17.94 7.40
CA ARG A 18 1.98 18.15 8.60
C ARG A 18 1.57 19.46 9.27
N GLY A 19 0.70 19.35 10.27
CA GLY A 19 0.07 20.51 10.89
C GLY A 19 -0.78 21.30 9.89
N GLU A 20 -0.48 22.56 9.70
CA GLU A 20 -1.20 23.42 8.73
C GLU A 20 -0.65 23.34 7.29
N ASN A 21 0.43 22.61 7.08
CA ASN A 21 1.13 22.56 5.80
C ASN A 21 0.85 21.24 5.06
N VAL A 22 0.84 21.34 3.73
CA VAL A 22 0.95 20.19 2.83
C VAL A 22 2.39 20.11 2.34
N VAL A 23 3.02 18.95 2.53
CA VAL A 23 4.38 18.68 2.08
C VAL A 23 4.36 17.58 1.04
N GLU A 24 5.16 17.73 0.00
CA GLU A 24 5.40 16.68 -0.97
C GLU A 24 6.64 15.89 -0.53
N LEU A 25 6.47 14.58 -0.41
CA LEU A 25 7.55 13.66 -0.06
C LEU A 25 8.28 13.21 -1.32
N GLY A 26 9.51 12.81 -1.16
CA GLY A 26 10.27 12.12 -2.19
C GLY A 26 9.79 10.67 -2.37
N GLU A 27 10.71 9.73 -2.23
CA GLU A 27 10.39 8.31 -2.37
C GLU A 27 9.58 7.79 -1.18
N GLN A 28 8.54 6.99 -1.49
CA GLN A 28 7.68 6.36 -0.49
C GLN A 28 8.01 4.88 -0.37
N LYS A 29 7.88 4.36 0.84
CA LYS A 29 8.18 2.97 1.16
C LYS A 29 6.89 2.17 1.35
N PRO A 30 6.76 0.99 0.75
CA PRO A 30 5.71 0.06 1.11
C PRO A 30 5.90 -0.45 2.54
N SER A 31 4.81 -0.45 3.30
CA SER A 31 4.68 -1.11 4.59
C SER A 31 3.54 -2.11 4.46
N PHE A 32 3.82 -3.40 4.54
CA PHE A 32 2.86 -4.44 4.19
C PHE A 32 2.80 -5.54 5.25
N THR A 33 1.60 -6.13 5.36
CA THR A 33 1.38 -7.28 6.24
C THR A 33 1.90 -8.55 5.57
N ASP A 34 2.61 -9.38 6.34
CA ASP A 34 3.01 -10.73 5.93
C ASP A 34 2.69 -11.73 7.03
N LEU A 35 2.15 -12.89 6.63
CA LEU A 35 1.75 -13.94 7.55
C LEU A 35 2.88 -14.97 7.67
N LYS A 36 3.42 -15.14 8.87
CA LYS A 36 4.47 -16.14 9.11
C LYS A 36 3.92 -17.55 8.83
N LYS A 37 4.70 -18.34 8.11
CA LYS A 37 4.32 -19.71 7.77
C LYS A 37 4.02 -20.54 9.02
N GLY A 38 2.82 -21.12 9.07
CA GLY A 38 2.37 -21.93 10.20
C GLY A 38 1.90 -21.13 11.42
N SER A 39 1.69 -19.81 11.27
CA SER A 39 1.17 -18.93 12.31
C SER A 39 -0.14 -18.28 11.87
N GLU A 40 -0.97 -17.90 12.83
CA GLU A 40 -2.10 -17.00 12.63
C GLU A 40 -1.74 -15.52 12.88
N LEU A 41 -0.50 -15.27 13.32
CA LEU A 41 0.01 -13.93 13.60
C LEU A 41 0.75 -13.41 12.38
N PHE A 42 0.36 -12.24 11.92
CA PHE A 42 1.08 -11.49 10.90
C PHE A 42 2.10 -10.53 11.54
N HIS A 43 3.00 -10.04 10.74
CA HIS A 43 3.90 -8.93 11.08
C HIS A 43 3.90 -7.91 9.95
N ILE A 44 4.41 -6.71 10.23
CA ILE A 44 4.43 -5.60 9.30
C ILE A 44 5.86 -5.37 8.84
N VAL A 45 6.08 -5.53 7.54
CA VAL A 45 7.38 -5.35 6.89
C VAL A 45 7.41 -4.00 6.19
N THR A 46 8.44 -3.20 6.47
CA THR A 46 8.68 -1.92 5.81
C THR A 46 10.04 -1.94 5.14
N MET A 47 10.10 -1.59 3.86
CA MET A 47 11.33 -1.62 3.08
C MET A 47 11.27 -0.67 1.87
N PRO A 48 12.41 -0.24 1.30
CA PRO A 48 12.43 0.54 0.07
C PRO A 48 11.84 -0.21 -1.14
N CYS A 49 11.16 0.53 -2.05
CA CYS A 49 10.62 -0.02 -3.31
C CYS A 49 11.58 0.23 -4.48
N GLU A 50 12.72 -0.43 -4.45
CA GLU A 50 13.84 -0.23 -5.40
C GLU A 50 14.09 -1.46 -6.28
N GLY A 51 14.85 -1.25 -7.36
CA GLY A 51 15.27 -2.31 -8.28
C GLY A 51 14.16 -2.84 -9.16
N SER A 52 14.35 -4.00 -9.72
CA SER A 52 13.36 -4.76 -10.49
C SER A 52 12.33 -5.43 -9.57
N ILE A 53 11.21 -5.87 -10.14
CA ILE A 53 10.18 -6.61 -9.39
C ILE A 53 10.75 -7.91 -8.78
N ALA A 54 11.67 -8.58 -9.47
CA ALA A 54 12.28 -9.81 -8.98
C ALA A 54 13.16 -9.53 -7.76
N GLU A 55 14.04 -8.54 -7.84
CA GLU A 55 14.90 -8.12 -6.72
C GLU A 55 14.10 -7.62 -5.54
N PHE A 56 13.02 -6.86 -5.78
CA PHE A 56 12.11 -6.44 -4.72
C PHE A 56 11.48 -7.63 -4.00
N CYS A 57 10.95 -8.61 -4.75
CA CYS A 57 10.32 -9.80 -4.19
C CYS A 57 11.30 -10.66 -3.40
N GLU A 58 12.54 -10.75 -3.85
CA GLU A 58 13.62 -11.48 -3.15
C GLU A 58 13.95 -10.79 -1.82
N ARG A 59 14.20 -9.49 -1.83
CA ARG A 59 14.42 -8.70 -0.61
C ARG A 59 13.24 -8.77 0.35
N ALA A 60 12.01 -8.69 -0.16
CA ALA A 60 10.81 -8.77 0.68
C ALA A 60 10.75 -10.09 1.46
N ARG A 61 11.06 -11.22 0.80
CA ARG A 61 11.13 -12.52 1.48
C ARG A 61 12.26 -12.59 2.50
N GLU A 62 13.41 -12.00 2.17
CA GLU A 62 14.57 -11.98 3.06
C GLU A 62 14.29 -11.13 4.31
N VAL A 63 13.79 -9.91 4.14
CA VAL A 63 13.47 -9.01 5.26
C VAL A 63 12.38 -9.60 6.12
N SER A 64 11.29 -10.08 5.53
CA SER A 64 10.20 -10.73 6.26
C SER A 64 10.69 -11.97 7.02
N GLY A 65 11.51 -12.82 6.39
CA GLY A 65 12.02 -14.04 7.01
C GLY A 65 12.96 -13.79 8.20
N LYS A 66 13.66 -12.66 8.23
CA LYS A 66 14.57 -12.25 9.31
C LYS A 66 13.90 -11.46 10.42
N GLN A 67 12.73 -10.88 10.15
CA GLN A 67 12.03 -10.05 11.13
C GLN A 67 11.42 -10.92 12.23
N ASP A 68 11.75 -10.65 13.47
CA ASP A 68 11.27 -11.36 14.67
C ASP A 68 10.23 -10.55 15.46
N CYS A 69 10.13 -9.25 15.23
CA CYS A 69 9.17 -8.37 15.87
C CYS A 69 7.89 -8.18 15.02
N PHE A 70 6.81 -7.74 15.66
CA PHE A 70 5.53 -7.44 14.98
C PHE A 70 5.69 -6.30 13.97
N ILE A 71 6.38 -5.23 14.36
CA ILE A 71 6.63 -4.04 13.57
C ILE A 71 7.96 -3.42 13.99
N ASP A 72 8.79 -3.05 13.02
CA ASP A 72 9.99 -2.25 13.29
C ASP A 72 9.61 -0.77 13.38
N MET A 73 9.58 -0.26 14.62
CA MET A 73 9.22 1.14 14.89
C MET A 73 10.23 2.15 14.34
N ALA A 74 11.49 1.76 14.12
CA ALA A 74 12.49 2.65 13.54
C ALA A 74 12.21 2.99 12.06
N GLY A 75 11.48 2.12 11.37
CA GLY A 75 11.05 2.33 9.99
C GLY A 75 9.73 3.07 9.84
N GLN A 76 9.05 3.44 10.94
CA GLN A 76 7.73 4.06 10.90
C GLN A 76 7.85 5.58 10.79
N ALA A 77 7.45 6.10 9.64
CA ALA A 77 7.39 7.52 9.33
C ALA A 77 6.16 7.80 8.45
N ASP A 78 5.94 9.04 8.03
CA ASP A 78 4.81 9.36 7.15
C ASP A 78 5.11 9.17 5.65
N ASP A 79 6.34 8.74 5.31
CA ASP A 79 6.75 8.36 3.95
C ASP A 79 6.31 6.95 3.52
N LEU A 80 5.35 6.39 4.23
CA LEU A 80 4.85 5.05 4.01
C LEU A 80 3.64 5.03 3.07
N ILE A 81 3.41 3.84 2.47
CA ILE A 81 2.14 3.41 1.88
C ILE A 81 1.82 2.07 2.53
N TYR A 82 0.64 1.96 3.16
CA TYR A 82 0.22 0.72 3.80
C TYR A 82 -0.44 -0.22 2.81
N PHE A 83 -0.04 -1.50 2.87
CA PHE A 83 -0.60 -2.56 2.05
C PHE A 83 -1.09 -3.72 2.91
N SER A 84 -2.25 -4.25 2.56
CA SER A 84 -2.78 -5.46 3.16
C SER A 84 -3.42 -6.36 2.10
N CYS A 85 -3.42 -7.67 2.36
CA CYS A 85 -4.05 -8.64 1.48
C CYS A 85 -4.91 -9.59 2.29
N LEU A 86 -6.14 -9.83 1.82
CA LEU A 86 -7.09 -10.78 2.37
C LEU A 86 -7.34 -11.90 1.34
N PRO A 87 -6.37 -12.80 1.09
CA PRO A 87 -6.41 -13.74 -0.05
C PRO A 87 -7.48 -14.81 0.07
N TRP A 88 -8.16 -14.90 1.22
CA TRP A 88 -9.20 -15.89 1.50
C TRP A 88 -10.60 -15.45 1.06
N MET A 89 -10.81 -14.16 0.82
CA MET A 89 -12.14 -13.62 0.54
C MET A 89 -12.11 -12.61 -0.61
N ASP A 90 -13.17 -12.61 -1.39
CA ASP A 90 -13.45 -11.53 -2.32
C ASP A 90 -13.96 -10.31 -1.55
N VAL A 91 -13.34 -9.17 -1.78
CA VAL A 91 -13.66 -7.92 -1.08
C VAL A 91 -13.99 -6.82 -2.09
N THR A 92 -15.04 -6.08 -1.81
CA THR A 92 -15.41 -4.88 -2.58
C THR A 92 -14.87 -3.61 -1.95
N ALA A 93 -14.72 -3.58 -0.63
CA ALA A 93 -14.11 -2.49 0.12
C ALA A 93 -13.55 -3.00 1.45
N VAL A 94 -12.49 -2.36 1.91
CA VAL A 94 -11.91 -2.56 3.25
C VAL A 94 -11.70 -1.18 3.85
N THR A 95 -12.13 -1.01 5.10
CA THR A 95 -11.83 0.17 5.91
C THR A 95 -10.92 -0.23 7.04
N ASN A 96 -9.93 0.60 7.32
CA ASN A 96 -9.02 0.36 8.42
C ASN A 96 -9.54 1.04 9.69
N GLU A 97 -9.33 0.39 10.83
CA GLU A 97 -9.56 1.03 12.11
C GLU A 97 -8.64 2.25 12.27
N ARG A 98 -9.21 3.34 12.73
CA ARG A 98 -8.49 4.59 12.98
C ARG A 98 -8.88 5.14 14.34
N GLU A 99 -7.91 5.68 15.04
CA GLU A 99 -8.18 6.42 16.27
C GLU A 99 -8.69 7.84 15.94
N LEU A 100 -10.00 7.95 15.67
CA LEU A 100 -10.63 9.20 15.25
C LEU A 100 -10.58 10.31 16.31
N LEU A 101 -10.31 9.96 17.55
CA LEU A 101 -10.21 10.90 18.67
C LEU A 101 -8.78 11.42 18.90
N ALA A 102 -7.78 10.86 18.21
CA ALA A 102 -6.41 11.36 18.29
C ALA A 102 -6.35 12.82 17.82
N PRO A 103 -5.55 13.69 18.44
CA PRO A 103 -5.48 15.11 18.11
C PRO A 103 -5.25 15.42 16.62
N ASN A 104 -4.53 14.54 15.92
CA ASN A 104 -4.17 14.70 14.51
C ASN A 104 -4.87 13.68 13.58
N ALA A 105 -5.97 13.06 14.04
CA ALA A 105 -6.66 12.02 13.24
C ALA A 105 -7.08 12.51 11.84
N ARG A 106 -7.42 13.80 11.71
CA ARG A 106 -7.78 14.42 10.42
C ARG A 106 -6.61 14.59 9.47
N ASP A 107 -5.38 14.58 9.98
CA ASP A 107 -4.15 14.82 9.22
C ASP A 107 -3.52 13.51 8.76
N ASP A 108 -4.06 12.36 9.19
CA ASP A 108 -3.63 11.06 8.67
C ASP A 108 -3.85 11.03 7.16
N SER A 109 -2.76 11.05 6.45
CA SER A 109 -2.70 11.17 4.99
C SER A 109 -1.87 10.07 4.32
N ILE A 110 -1.48 9.04 5.09
CA ILE A 110 -0.80 7.87 4.56
C ILE A 110 -1.82 7.02 3.78
N PRO A 111 -1.61 6.78 2.48
CA PRO A 111 -2.49 5.93 1.69
C PRO A 111 -2.51 4.48 2.20
N ARG A 112 -3.69 3.86 2.18
CA ARG A 112 -3.89 2.45 2.52
C ARG A 112 -4.49 1.73 1.33
N ILE A 113 -3.86 0.67 0.92
CA ILE A 113 -4.28 -0.14 -0.22
C ILE A 113 -4.46 -1.57 0.25
N CYS A 114 -5.65 -2.11 0.03
CA CYS A 114 -5.98 -3.48 0.37
C CYS A 114 -6.56 -4.19 -0.84
N TRP A 115 -6.29 -5.48 -0.97
CA TRP A 115 -6.93 -6.33 -1.98
C TRP A 115 -7.35 -7.66 -1.39
N GLY A 116 -8.34 -8.26 -2.03
CA GLY A 116 -8.86 -9.55 -1.66
C GLY A 116 -8.33 -10.69 -2.52
N LYS A 117 -9.10 -11.76 -2.57
CA LYS A 117 -8.89 -12.89 -3.47
C LYS A 117 -9.15 -12.45 -4.91
N TYR A 118 -8.32 -12.90 -5.84
CA TYR A 118 -8.63 -12.74 -7.26
C TYR A 118 -9.79 -13.65 -7.69
N ILE A 119 -10.56 -13.19 -8.66
CA ILE A 119 -11.68 -13.92 -9.26
C ILE A 119 -11.33 -14.22 -10.73
N LEU A 120 -11.67 -15.43 -11.16
CA LEU A 120 -11.58 -15.82 -12.56
C LEU A 120 -12.99 -15.81 -13.18
N GLU A 121 -13.21 -14.97 -14.16
CA GLU A 121 -14.48 -14.84 -14.86
C GLU A 121 -14.22 -14.61 -16.35
N ASN A 122 -14.86 -15.42 -17.22
CA ASN A 122 -14.73 -15.33 -18.68
C ASN A 122 -13.26 -15.27 -19.17
N ASP A 123 -12.41 -16.16 -18.63
CA ASP A 123 -10.98 -16.26 -18.91
C ASP A 123 -10.18 -14.98 -18.56
N ARG A 124 -10.73 -14.13 -17.73
CA ARG A 124 -10.07 -12.94 -17.18
C ARG A 124 -9.92 -13.04 -15.68
N VAL A 125 -8.81 -12.51 -15.20
CA VAL A 125 -8.53 -12.40 -13.76
C VAL A 125 -8.89 -11.00 -13.32
N TYR A 126 -9.72 -10.92 -12.28
CA TYR A 126 -10.10 -9.68 -11.62
C TYR A 126 -9.58 -9.66 -10.20
N LEU A 127 -9.13 -8.51 -9.75
CA LEU A 127 -8.68 -8.27 -8.39
C LEU A 127 -9.35 -7.01 -7.87
N GLY A 128 -10.21 -7.16 -6.85
CA GLY A 128 -10.79 -6.02 -6.14
C GLY A 128 -9.72 -5.31 -5.32
N ILE A 129 -9.54 -4.00 -5.52
CA ILE A 129 -8.59 -3.17 -4.78
C ILE A 129 -9.37 -2.06 -4.07
N SER A 130 -9.23 -2.01 -2.74
CA SER A 130 -9.71 -0.92 -1.90
C SER A 130 -8.59 0.09 -1.69
N VAL A 131 -8.87 1.36 -1.93
CA VAL A 131 -7.92 2.48 -1.76
C VAL A 131 -8.52 3.47 -0.77
N GLU A 132 -7.89 3.62 0.38
CA GLU A 132 -8.30 4.57 1.41
C GLU A 132 -7.28 5.71 1.48
N VAL A 133 -7.77 6.95 1.34
CA VAL A 133 -6.94 8.15 1.22
C VAL A 133 -7.57 9.33 1.97
N ASN A 134 -6.77 10.34 2.24
CA ASN A 134 -7.28 11.61 2.76
C ASN A 134 -7.81 12.49 1.62
N HIS A 135 -9.11 12.78 1.64
CA HIS A 135 -9.79 13.53 0.57
C HIS A 135 -9.36 15.01 0.49
N ARG A 136 -8.65 15.53 1.50
CA ARG A 136 -8.02 16.87 1.40
C ARG A 136 -6.86 16.91 0.40
N LEU A 137 -6.30 15.74 0.02
CA LEU A 137 -5.17 15.62 -0.91
C LEU A 137 -5.53 14.88 -2.18
N ILE A 138 -6.40 13.88 -2.09
CA ILE A 138 -6.65 12.91 -3.16
C ILE A 138 -8.12 12.95 -3.54
N ASP A 139 -8.41 13.27 -4.79
CA ASP A 139 -9.72 13.23 -5.42
C ASP A 139 -9.90 11.99 -6.31
N GLY A 140 -11.13 11.76 -6.76
CA GLY A 140 -11.46 10.67 -7.66
C GLY A 140 -10.64 10.65 -8.95
N VAL A 141 -10.26 11.81 -9.49
CA VAL A 141 -9.36 11.91 -10.65
C VAL A 141 -7.99 11.30 -10.39
N HIS A 142 -7.44 11.45 -9.19
CA HIS A 142 -6.16 10.87 -8.79
C HIS A 142 -6.26 9.36 -8.65
N ILE A 143 -7.37 8.85 -8.10
CA ILE A 143 -7.66 7.41 -8.03
C ILE A 143 -7.76 6.82 -9.44
N GLY A 144 -8.46 7.50 -10.35
CA GLY A 144 -8.55 7.07 -11.75
C GLY A 144 -7.19 6.98 -12.43
N ARG A 145 -6.34 8.00 -12.29
CA ARG A 145 -4.96 8.00 -12.82
C ARG A 145 -4.10 6.87 -12.23
N PHE A 146 -4.22 6.62 -10.94
CA PHE A 146 -3.56 5.49 -10.29
C PHE A 146 -4.02 4.15 -10.89
N ALA A 147 -5.32 3.94 -11.06
CA ALA A 147 -5.87 2.71 -11.64
C ALA A 147 -5.36 2.50 -13.08
N GLU A 148 -5.33 3.54 -13.91
CA GLU A 148 -4.77 3.51 -15.27
C GLU A 148 -3.27 3.19 -15.25
N ALA A 149 -2.49 3.83 -14.38
CA ALA A 149 -1.06 3.59 -14.25
C ALA A 149 -0.76 2.15 -13.81
N LEU A 150 -1.51 1.63 -12.83
CA LEU A 150 -1.39 0.26 -12.36
C LEU A 150 -1.74 -0.75 -13.47
N THR A 151 -2.84 -0.51 -14.19
CA THR A 151 -3.27 -1.35 -15.30
C THR A 151 -2.20 -1.43 -16.39
N ARG A 152 -1.63 -0.30 -16.81
CA ARG A 152 -0.53 -0.27 -17.80
C ARG A 152 0.68 -1.09 -17.32
N ARG A 153 1.04 -0.97 -16.04
CA ARG A 153 2.19 -1.70 -15.47
C ARG A 153 1.94 -3.21 -15.39
N ILE A 154 0.71 -3.62 -15.07
CA ILE A 154 0.33 -5.04 -15.08
C ILE A 154 0.37 -5.59 -16.51
N GLN A 155 -0.18 -4.87 -17.48
CA GLN A 155 -0.18 -5.30 -18.89
C GLN A 155 1.23 -5.36 -19.50
N ALA A 156 2.19 -4.62 -18.96
CA ALA A 156 3.58 -4.65 -19.38
C ALA A 156 4.37 -5.85 -18.82
N LEU A 157 3.80 -6.60 -17.87
CA LEU A 157 4.39 -7.87 -17.40
C LEU A 157 4.18 -8.93 -18.49
N LYS A 158 5.25 -9.26 -19.18
CA LYS A 158 5.27 -10.32 -20.20
C LYS A 158 6.15 -11.48 -19.76
#